data_a0e595f38c3a4269d577dda1606802b3
#
_entry.id   a0e595f38c3a4269d577dda1606802b3
#
_cell.length_a   1.000
_cell.length_b   1.000
_cell.length_c   1.000
_cell.angle_alpha   90.00
_cell.angle_beta   90.00
_cell.angle_gamma   90.00
#
_symmetry.space_group_name_H-M   'P 1'
#
loop_
_entity.id
_entity.type
_entity.pdbx_description
1 polymer ?
#
loop_
_entity_poly.entity_id
_entity_poly.type
_entity_poly.pdbx_seq_one_letter_code
_entity_poly.pdbx_strand_id
1 'polypeptide(L)'
;MIALVGAGLSKESGIPTFRGGDGLWDKHGEPPMDGYQRFLEDPAAWWAQRLAEQEKTSEFSKAIEEAKPNAGHVAMAEMERAGLLKHIITQNIDDLHQQAGSAAITEIHGNRTKQRCIECSRRWPREEFVSGEVPPRCPDCDGLVKNDTVMFGEPIPQDALESCFREARRADAVLLVGTSAVVYPAAEFPVIAYRQGARLIEVNPQETPLSEICSAVLRAPSGEALPRLLERTRGLVAGS
;
A
#
# COMPACT_ATOMS: atom_id res chain seq x y z
N MET A 1 -10.51 -5.44 -14.15
CA MET A 1 -10.46 -5.58 -12.67
C MET A 1 -9.32 -4.74 -12.10
N ILE A 2 -9.50 -4.12 -10.94
CA ILE A 2 -8.43 -3.50 -10.13
C ILE A 2 -8.29 -4.24 -8.81
N ALA A 3 -7.22 -3.97 -8.03
CA ALA A 3 -7.08 -4.50 -6.68
C ALA A 3 -6.91 -3.38 -5.64
N LEU A 4 -7.47 -3.58 -4.43
CA LEU A 4 -7.12 -2.85 -3.23
C LEU A 4 -6.39 -3.80 -2.27
N VAL A 5 -5.16 -3.44 -1.91
CA VAL A 5 -4.26 -4.30 -1.14
C VAL A 5 -3.90 -3.68 0.20
N GLY A 6 -3.84 -4.50 1.24
CA GLY A 6 -3.38 -4.13 2.57
C GLY A 6 -2.30 -5.07 3.11
N ALA A 7 -1.87 -4.83 4.35
CA ALA A 7 -0.73 -5.49 4.99
C ALA A 7 -0.86 -7.03 5.09
N GLY A 8 -2.09 -7.56 5.01
CA GLY A 8 -2.33 -9.00 5.03
C GLY A 8 -1.69 -9.75 3.85
N LEU A 9 -1.49 -9.10 2.69
CA LEU A 9 -0.75 -9.70 1.58
C LEU A 9 0.71 -9.93 1.95
N SER A 10 1.35 -8.99 2.66
CA SER A 10 2.78 -9.04 2.99
C SER A 10 3.08 -9.86 4.27
N LYS A 11 2.05 -10.35 4.97
CA LYS A 11 2.22 -11.20 6.16
C LYS A 11 3.04 -12.45 5.87
N GLU A 12 2.79 -13.09 4.73
CA GLU A 12 3.52 -14.30 4.30
C GLU A 12 4.94 -14.00 3.80
N SER A 13 5.29 -12.72 3.64
CA SER A 13 6.66 -12.24 3.40
C SER A 13 7.42 -11.94 4.70
N GLY A 14 6.81 -12.18 5.87
CA GLY A 14 7.40 -11.92 7.19
C GLY A 14 7.13 -10.52 7.74
N ILE A 15 6.36 -9.67 7.04
CA ILE A 15 6.01 -8.34 7.53
C ILE A 15 4.78 -8.43 8.44
N PRO A 16 4.85 -7.97 9.71
CA PRO A 16 3.71 -8.01 10.61
C PRO A 16 2.58 -7.09 10.12
N THR A 17 1.34 -7.51 10.32
CA THR A 17 0.17 -6.67 10.06
C THR A 17 0.01 -5.60 11.14
N PHE A 18 -0.75 -4.54 10.85
CA PHE A 18 -1.03 -3.50 11.83
C PHE A 18 -2.16 -3.89 12.78
N ARG A 19 -3.19 -4.60 12.27
CA ARG A 19 -4.37 -5.05 13.01
C ARG A 19 -4.58 -6.56 12.78
N GLY A 20 -5.39 -7.19 13.64
CA GLY A 20 -5.81 -8.58 13.48
C GLY A 20 -5.06 -9.58 14.37
N GLY A 21 -5.29 -9.54 15.68
CA GLY A 21 -4.85 -10.52 16.67
C GLY A 21 -3.39 -10.42 17.08
N ASP A 22 -2.46 -10.49 16.11
CA ASP A 22 -1.01 -10.33 16.32
C ASP A 22 -0.47 -9.01 15.75
N GLY A 23 -1.36 -8.08 15.39
CA GLY A 23 -1.01 -6.82 14.76
C GLY A 23 -0.15 -5.91 15.63
N LEU A 24 0.64 -5.05 15.00
CA LEU A 24 1.52 -4.11 15.71
C LEU A 24 0.74 -3.16 16.62
N TRP A 25 -0.43 -2.71 16.18
CA TRP A 25 -1.25 -1.78 16.97
C TRP A 25 -2.01 -2.49 18.09
N ASP A 26 -2.32 -3.78 17.92
CA ASP A 26 -2.89 -4.59 19.00
C ASP A 26 -1.89 -4.80 20.14
N LYS A 27 -0.58 -4.87 19.81
CA LYS A 27 0.51 -5.06 20.77
C LYS A 27 1.03 -3.76 21.39
N HIS A 28 1.13 -2.69 20.61
CA HIS A 28 1.83 -1.45 20.99
C HIS A 28 0.93 -0.22 21.06
N GLY A 29 -0.36 -0.36 20.73
CA GLY A 29 -1.29 0.75 20.58
C GLY A 29 -1.17 1.43 19.19
N GLU A 30 -2.20 2.17 18.83
CA GLU A 30 -2.16 2.97 17.60
C GLU A 30 -1.20 4.16 17.78
N PRO A 31 -0.44 4.54 16.72
CA PRO A 31 0.45 5.69 16.79
C PRO A 31 -0.36 6.99 16.93
N PRO A 32 0.25 8.05 17.49
CA PRO A 32 -0.39 9.37 17.58
C PRO A 32 -0.86 9.86 16.22
N MET A 33 -2.08 10.41 16.16
CA MET A 33 -2.70 10.91 14.93
C MET A 33 -2.16 12.27 14.47
N ASP A 34 -1.26 12.87 15.22
CA ASP A 34 -0.65 14.20 15.00
C ASP A 34 0.76 14.15 14.40
N GLY A 35 1.17 12.99 13.87
CA GLY A 35 2.54 12.79 13.37
C GLY A 35 2.96 13.81 12.31
N TYR A 36 2.06 14.15 11.38
CA TYR A 36 2.34 15.15 10.36
C TYR A 36 2.39 16.58 10.93
N GLN A 37 1.52 16.89 11.89
CA GLN A 37 1.55 18.20 12.55
C GLN A 37 2.87 18.43 13.29
N ARG A 38 3.37 17.44 14.01
CA ARG A 38 4.69 17.51 14.68
C ARG A 38 5.84 17.68 13.69
N PHE A 39 5.76 17.03 12.54
CA PHE A 39 6.73 17.23 11.47
C PHE A 39 6.73 18.68 10.96
N LEU A 40 5.55 19.30 10.78
CA LEU A 40 5.44 20.67 10.31
C LEU A 40 5.87 21.69 11.35
N GLU A 41 5.68 21.42 12.65
CA GLU A 41 6.10 22.29 13.77
C GLU A 41 7.60 22.40 13.87
N ASP A 42 8.34 21.30 13.73
CA ASP A 42 9.81 21.30 13.75
C ASP A 42 10.38 20.22 12.81
N PRO A 43 10.47 20.51 11.50
CA PRO A 43 11.03 19.56 10.53
C PRO A 43 12.48 19.20 10.81
N ALA A 44 13.27 20.13 11.40
CA ALA A 44 14.67 19.88 11.70
C ALA A 44 14.83 18.88 12.85
N ALA A 45 14.09 19.06 13.94
CA ALA A 45 14.07 18.10 15.05
C ALA A 45 13.56 16.73 14.61
N TRP A 46 12.50 16.69 13.80
CA TRP A 46 11.97 15.44 13.23
C TRP A 46 13.03 14.68 12.43
N TRP A 47 13.75 15.38 11.54
CA TRP A 47 14.81 14.76 10.76
C TRP A 47 16.00 14.31 11.63
N ALA A 48 16.42 15.11 12.61
CA ALA A 48 17.49 14.76 13.53
C ALA A 48 17.15 13.47 14.31
N GLN A 49 15.91 13.38 14.82
CA GLN A 49 15.41 12.17 15.48
C GLN A 49 15.43 10.98 14.52
N ARG A 50 14.93 11.16 13.30
CA ARG A 50 14.85 10.11 12.27
C ARG A 50 16.23 9.57 11.88
N LEU A 51 17.22 10.43 11.74
CA LEU A 51 18.60 10.04 11.46
C LEU A 51 19.21 9.26 12.63
N ALA A 52 18.98 9.69 13.87
CA ALA A 52 19.41 8.97 15.05
C ALA A 52 18.72 7.59 15.22
N GLU A 53 17.46 7.48 14.83
CA GLU A 53 16.70 6.22 14.85
C GLU A 53 17.15 5.25 13.74
N GLN A 54 17.73 5.73 12.65
CA GLN A 54 18.29 4.86 11.59
C GLN A 54 19.44 4.00 12.11
N GLU A 55 20.15 4.45 13.12
CA GLU A 55 21.17 3.66 13.81
C GLU A 55 20.54 2.52 14.65
N LYS A 56 19.27 2.64 15.02
CA LYS A 56 18.50 1.65 15.77
C LYS A 56 17.38 1.08 14.89
N THR A 57 17.73 0.16 14.03
CA THR A 57 16.74 -0.47 13.12
C THR A 57 15.65 -1.18 13.94
N SER A 58 14.40 -0.72 13.85
CA SER A 58 13.26 -1.38 14.49
C SER A 58 13.02 -2.77 13.90
N GLU A 59 12.39 -3.68 14.65
CA GLU A 59 12.01 -5.02 14.15
C GLU A 59 11.14 -4.92 12.89
N PHE A 60 10.23 -3.95 12.85
CA PHE A 60 9.41 -3.69 11.66
C PHE A 60 10.23 -3.27 10.44
N SER A 61 11.21 -2.38 10.64
CA SER A 61 12.12 -1.96 9.56
C SER A 61 12.94 -3.12 9.03
N LYS A 62 13.48 -3.96 9.91
CA LYS A 62 14.22 -5.18 9.52
C LYS A 62 13.33 -6.15 8.75
N ALA A 63 12.11 -6.40 9.25
CA ALA A 63 11.17 -7.28 8.58
C ALA A 63 10.89 -6.84 7.14
N ILE A 64 10.74 -5.52 6.89
CA ILE A 64 10.55 -5.02 5.53
C ILE A 64 11.84 -5.13 4.69
N GLU A 65 13.02 -4.88 5.27
CA GLU A 65 14.30 -4.94 4.55
C GLU A 65 14.65 -6.37 4.11
N GLU A 66 14.28 -7.36 4.90
CA GLU A 66 14.53 -8.78 4.64
C GLU A 66 13.43 -9.43 3.79
N ALA A 67 12.25 -8.80 3.71
CA ALA A 67 11.09 -9.33 3.02
C ALA A 67 11.33 -9.48 1.51
N LYS A 68 10.76 -10.55 0.96
CA LYS A 68 10.72 -10.81 -0.48
C LYS A 68 9.27 -10.99 -0.93
N PRO A 69 8.96 -10.71 -2.20
CA PRO A 69 7.65 -11.00 -2.74
C PRO A 69 7.26 -12.47 -2.50
N ASN A 70 6.07 -12.69 -1.95
CA ASN A 70 5.51 -14.03 -1.80
C ASN A 70 4.67 -14.43 -3.03
N ALA A 71 4.15 -15.66 -3.04
CA ALA A 71 3.37 -16.20 -4.14
C ALA A 71 2.15 -15.34 -4.51
N GLY A 72 1.55 -14.61 -3.55
CA GLY A 72 0.44 -13.67 -3.79
C GLY A 72 0.88 -12.46 -4.62
N HIS A 73 2.02 -11.85 -4.31
CA HIS A 73 2.58 -10.74 -5.09
C HIS A 73 2.91 -11.18 -6.52
N VAL A 74 3.56 -12.36 -6.67
CA VAL A 74 3.88 -12.93 -7.98
C VAL A 74 2.62 -13.21 -8.80
N ALA A 75 1.59 -13.79 -8.18
CA ALA A 75 0.32 -14.06 -8.85
C ALA A 75 -0.36 -12.76 -9.34
N MET A 76 -0.32 -11.68 -8.55
CA MET A 76 -0.87 -10.39 -8.96
C MET A 76 -0.10 -9.77 -10.14
N ALA A 77 1.23 -9.84 -10.14
CA ALA A 77 2.05 -9.40 -11.27
C ALA A 77 1.77 -10.22 -12.54
N GLU A 78 1.52 -11.51 -12.39
CA GLU A 78 1.13 -12.37 -13.51
C GLU A 78 -0.30 -12.09 -14.01
N MET A 79 -1.25 -11.77 -13.11
CA MET A 79 -2.58 -11.30 -13.49
C MET A 79 -2.51 -9.98 -14.28
N GLU A 80 -1.61 -9.07 -13.89
CA GLU A 80 -1.37 -7.82 -14.62
C GLU A 80 -0.82 -8.11 -16.03
N ARG A 81 0.23 -8.94 -16.16
CA ARG A 81 0.79 -9.36 -17.44
C ARG A 81 -0.23 -10.05 -18.36
N ALA A 82 -1.14 -10.82 -17.77
CA ALA A 82 -2.25 -11.46 -18.48
C ALA A 82 -3.41 -10.51 -18.83
N GLY A 83 -3.34 -9.24 -18.43
CA GLY A 83 -4.38 -8.25 -18.67
C GLY A 83 -5.65 -8.41 -17.84
N LEU A 84 -5.65 -9.31 -16.85
CA LEU A 84 -6.76 -9.54 -15.92
C LEU A 84 -6.81 -8.45 -14.84
N LEU A 85 -5.67 -8.08 -14.28
CA LEU A 85 -5.52 -6.99 -13.33
C LEU A 85 -4.99 -5.76 -14.07
N LYS A 86 -5.69 -4.64 -13.95
CA LYS A 86 -5.37 -3.40 -14.68
C LYS A 86 -4.65 -2.38 -13.81
N HIS A 87 -4.86 -2.43 -12.50
CA HIS A 87 -4.25 -1.50 -11.55
C HIS A 87 -4.26 -2.07 -10.13
N ILE A 88 -3.25 -1.75 -9.36
CA ILE A 88 -3.13 -2.05 -7.94
C ILE A 88 -3.15 -0.74 -7.15
N ILE A 89 -4.11 -0.60 -6.24
CA ILE A 89 -4.09 0.42 -5.20
C ILE A 89 -3.56 -0.26 -3.94
N THR A 90 -2.34 0.06 -3.54
CA THR A 90 -1.74 -0.53 -2.35
C THR A 90 -1.65 0.45 -1.19
N GLN A 91 -2.00 -0.04 0.01
CA GLN A 91 -1.80 0.65 1.28
C GLN A 91 -0.41 0.33 1.87
N ASN A 92 0.27 -0.69 1.31
CA ASN A 92 1.58 -1.13 1.77
C ASN A 92 2.68 -0.19 1.28
N ILE A 93 3.72 -0.05 2.11
CA ILE A 93 4.87 0.83 1.86
C ILE A 93 6.16 0.03 1.59
N ASP A 94 6.04 -1.28 1.38
CA ASP A 94 7.12 -2.28 1.42
C ASP A 94 7.85 -2.52 0.10
N ASP A 95 7.36 -1.96 -1.01
CA ASP A 95 7.91 -2.09 -2.37
C ASP A 95 7.78 -3.50 -3.00
N LEU A 96 7.10 -4.45 -2.34
CA LEU A 96 7.08 -5.85 -2.78
C LEU A 96 6.30 -6.07 -4.09
N HIS A 97 5.34 -5.23 -4.41
CA HIS A 97 4.64 -5.28 -5.71
C HIS A 97 5.58 -5.00 -6.88
N GLN A 98 6.39 -3.94 -6.78
CA GLN A 98 7.37 -3.56 -7.79
C GLN A 98 8.43 -4.67 -7.94
N GLN A 99 8.94 -5.19 -6.82
CA GLN A 99 9.88 -6.30 -6.82
C GLN A 99 9.31 -7.58 -7.43
N ALA A 100 8.00 -7.81 -7.33
CA ALA A 100 7.31 -8.93 -8.01
C ALA A 100 7.13 -8.70 -9.51
N GLY A 101 7.33 -7.47 -9.99
CA GLY A 101 7.20 -7.09 -11.39
C GLY A 101 5.85 -6.48 -11.77
N SER A 102 5.03 -6.03 -10.82
CA SER A 102 3.87 -5.18 -11.09
C SER A 102 4.31 -3.76 -11.42
N ALA A 103 3.63 -3.10 -12.36
CA ALA A 103 3.96 -1.76 -12.84
C ALA A 103 2.81 -0.75 -12.68
N ALA A 104 1.56 -1.19 -12.87
CA ALA A 104 0.38 -0.33 -12.75
C ALA A 104 -0.05 -0.22 -11.28
N ILE A 105 0.65 0.60 -10.49
CA ILE A 105 0.49 0.69 -9.04
C ILE A 105 0.25 2.14 -8.62
N THR A 106 -0.71 2.34 -7.70
CA THR A 106 -0.81 3.56 -6.90
C THR A 106 -0.51 3.22 -5.44
N GLU A 107 0.56 3.79 -4.90
CA GLU A 107 0.99 3.67 -3.51
C GLU A 107 0.29 4.75 -2.68
N ILE A 108 -0.93 4.48 -2.23
CA ILE A 108 -1.76 5.52 -1.57
C ILE A 108 -1.16 6.03 -0.26
N HIS A 109 -0.39 5.20 0.44
CA HIS A 109 0.34 5.59 1.64
C HIS A 109 1.85 5.83 1.40
N GLY A 110 2.22 6.01 0.12
CA GLY A 110 3.61 6.22 -0.28
C GLY A 110 4.46 4.95 -0.22
N ASN A 111 5.79 5.14 -0.26
CA ASN A 111 6.76 4.05 -0.28
C ASN A 111 7.99 4.38 0.59
N ARG A 112 8.44 3.44 1.41
CA ARG A 112 9.60 3.66 2.29
C ARG A 112 10.94 3.77 1.57
N THR A 113 11.03 3.27 0.34
CA THR A 113 12.24 3.35 -0.48
C THR A 113 12.39 4.70 -1.18
N LYS A 114 11.42 5.60 -1.01
CA LYS A 114 11.36 6.90 -1.67
C LYS A 114 11.38 8.05 -0.67
N GLN A 115 11.78 9.22 -1.16
CA GLN A 115 11.57 10.52 -0.53
C GLN A 115 10.66 11.37 -1.42
N ARG A 116 9.92 12.29 -0.79
CA ARG A 116 8.95 13.15 -1.47
C ARG A 116 9.02 14.58 -0.97
N CYS A 117 8.95 15.53 -1.89
CA CYS A 117 8.65 16.92 -1.58
C CYS A 117 7.18 17.06 -1.19
N ILE A 118 6.88 17.70 -0.06
CA ILE A 118 5.50 17.89 0.41
C ILE A 118 4.75 18.97 -0.38
N GLU A 119 5.45 19.85 -1.10
CA GLU A 119 4.85 20.94 -1.88
C GLU A 119 4.53 20.53 -3.31
N CYS A 120 5.53 20.04 -4.07
CA CYS A 120 5.37 19.70 -5.48
C CYS A 120 5.17 18.21 -5.75
N SER A 121 5.15 17.37 -4.72
CA SER A 121 4.98 15.90 -4.81
C SER A 121 6.04 15.16 -5.62
N ARG A 122 7.13 15.82 -6.04
CA ARG A 122 8.25 15.12 -6.69
C ARG A 122 8.83 14.07 -5.76
N ARG A 123 9.16 12.89 -6.33
CA ARG A 123 9.71 11.74 -5.63
C ARG A 123 11.07 11.36 -6.17
N TRP A 124 11.92 10.84 -5.31
CA TRP A 124 13.24 10.29 -5.62
C TRP A 124 13.42 8.95 -4.93
N PRO A 125 14.19 8.00 -5.48
CA PRO A 125 14.73 6.89 -4.73
C PRO A 125 15.50 7.43 -3.50
N ARG A 126 15.34 6.79 -2.36
CA ARG A 126 15.92 7.29 -1.10
C ARG A 126 17.44 7.37 -1.15
N GLU A 127 18.09 6.43 -1.83
CA GLU A 127 19.53 6.38 -2.01
C GLU A 127 20.07 7.44 -2.98
N GLU A 128 19.24 7.92 -3.92
CA GLU A 128 19.65 8.93 -4.91
C GLU A 128 19.47 10.36 -4.42
N PHE A 129 18.61 10.56 -3.43
CA PHE A 129 18.36 11.89 -2.89
C PHE A 129 19.35 12.20 -1.76
N VAL A 130 20.40 12.92 -2.10
CA VAL A 130 21.38 13.42 -1.13
C VAL A 130 21.19 14.93 -0.96
N SER A 131 20.79 15.34 0.25
CA SER A 131 20.79 16.75 0.65
C SER A 131 21.91 17.00 1.64
N GLY A 132 22.64 18.10 1.44
CA GLY A 132 23.66 18.58 2.41
C GLY A 132 23.04 19.29 3.61
N GLU A 133 21.72 19.51 3.61
CA GLU A 133 21.00 20.28 4.65
C GLU A 133 19.98 19.41 5.38
N VAL A 134 19.72 19.74 6.63
CA VAL A 134 18.68 19.15 7.47
C VAL A 134 17.82 20.25 8.07
N PRO A 135 16.51 20.33 7.74
CA PRO A 135 15.72 19.44 6.87
C PRO A 135 16.09 19.56 5.39
N PRO A 136 16.02 18.45 4.63
CA PRO A 136 16.31 18.49 3.19
C PRO A 136 15.29 19.34 2.43
N ARG A 137 15.78 20.03 1.38
CA ARG A 137 14.97 20.88 0.51
C ARG A 137 14.87 20.32 -0.90
N CYS A 138 13.71 20.56 -1.52
CA CYS A 138 13.47 20.18 -2.91
C CYS A 138 14.30 21.03 -3.87
N PRO A 139 15.06 20.44 -4.80
CA PRO A 139 15.84 21.20 -5.75
C PRO A 139 15.01 21.98 -6.77
N ASP A 140 13.72 21.66 -6.92
CA ASP A 140 12.87 22.33 -7.93
C ASP A 140 12.06 23.49 -7.35
N CYS A 141 11.59 23.38 -6.07
CA CYS A 141 10.66 24.35 -5.52
C CYS A 141 11.03 24.82 -4.09
N ASP A 142 12.18 24.36 -3.56
CA ASP A 142 12.64 24.66 -2.19
C ASP A 142 11.70 24.16 -1.07
N GLY A 143 10.67 23.40 -1.40
CA GLY A 143 9.77 22.79 -0.43
C GLY A 143 10.47 21.75 0.45
N LEU A 144 9.88 21.47 1.61
CA LEU A 144 10.41 20.44 2.50
C LEU A 144 10.32 19.04 1.87
N VAL A 145 11.37 18.25 2.08
CA VAL A 145 11.42 16.85 1.66
C VAL A 145 11.35 15.95 2.88
N LYS A 146 10.59 14.88 2.80
CA LYS A 146 10.49 13.83 3.81
C LYS A 146 10.45 12.44 3.18
N ASN A 147 10.49 11.38 3.99
CA ASN A 147 10.19 10.03 3.49
C ASN A 147 8.80 10.03 2.85
N ASP A 148 8.63 9.34 1.73
CA ASP A 148 7.37 9.35 0.96
C ASP A 148 6.19 8.71 1.69
N THR A 149 6.43 7.94 2.77
CA THR A 149 5.35 7.35 3.56
C THR A 149 4.43 8.41 4.15
N VAL A 150 3.13 8.27 3.95
CA VAL A 150 2.11 9.17 4.48
C VAL A 150 2.00 8.99 5.99
N MET A 151 2.15 10.08 6.73
CA MET A 151 2.03 10.10 8.18
C MET A 151 0.56 10.19 8.61
N PHE A 152 0.27 9.82 9.85
CA PHE A 152 -1.03 10.13 10.43
C PHE A 152 -1.25 11.63 10.50
N GLY A 153 -2.45 12.06 10.07
CA GLY A 153 -2.80 13.48 9.93
C GLY A 153 -2.28 14.15 8.66
N GLU A 154 -1.47 13.45 7.85
CA GLU A 154 -1.01 13.94 6.55
C GLU A 154 -2.08 13.74 5.48
N PRO A 155 -2.39 14.75 4.66
CA PRO A 155 -3.21 14.56 3.48
C PRO A 155 -2.56 13.57 2.51
N ILE A 156 -3.36 12.66 1.95
CA ILE A 156 -2.88 11.80 0.85
C ILE A 156 -2.42 12.70 -0.31
N PRO A 157 -1.27 12.46 -0.92
CA PRO A 157 -0.82 13.20 -2.09
C PRO A 157 -1.89 13.21 -3.18
N GLN A 158 -2.15 14.40 -3.73
CA GLN A 158 -3.26 14.61 -4.65
C GLN A 158 -3.17 13.71 -5.90
N ASP A 159 -1.98 13.53 -6.45
CA ASP A 159 -1.72 12.66 -7.60
C ASP A 159 -2.11 11.20 -7.31
N ALA A 160 -1.79 10.69 -6.13
CA ALA A 160 -2.16 9.35 -5.70
C ALA A 160 -3.68 9.24 -5.49
N LEU A 161 -4.28 10.23 -4.83
CA LEU A 161 -5.72 10.25 -4.56
C LEU A 161 -6.54 10.29 -5.86
N GLU A 162 -6.17 11.18 -6.81
CA GLU A 162 -6.81 11.28 -8.13
C GLU A 162 -6.68 9.99 -8.93
N SER A 163 -5.51 9.34 -8.89
CA SER A 163 -5.29 8.04 -9.50
C SER A 163 -6.25 6.99 -8.93
N CYS A 164 -6.34 6.88 -7.59
CA CYS A 164 -7.26 5.95 -6.94
C CYS A 164 -8.72 6.18 -7.35
N PHE A 165 -9.20 7.43 -7.34
CA PHE A 165 -10.56 7.76 -7.77
C PHE A 165 -10.81 7.41 -9.23
N ARG A 166 -9.86 7.70 -10.12
CA ARG A 166 -9.96 7.39 -11.55
C ARG A 166 -10.10 5.89 -11.76
N GLU A 167 -9.25 5.09 -11.13
CA GLU A 167 -9.24 3.64 -11.30
C GLU A 167 -10.49 2.99 -10.65
N ALA A 168 -10.90 3.45 -9.47
CA ALA A 168 -12.12 2.96 -8.81
C ALA A 168 -13.38 3.20 -9.66
N ARG A 169 -13.50 4.39 -10.29
CA ARG A 169 -14.66 4.72 -11.12
C ARG A 169 -14.73 3.93 -12.44
N ARG A 170 -13.61 3.41 -12.92
CA ARG A 170 -13.52 2.67 -14.20
C ARG A 170 -13.55 1.16 -14.01
N ALA A 171 -13.47 0.69 -12.76
CA ALA A 171 -13.40 -0.72 -12.46
C ALA A 171 -14.75 -1.44 -12.72
N ASP A 172 -14.68 -2.59 -13.36
CA ASP A 172 -15.75 -3.56 -13.49
C ASP A 172 -15.77 -4.59 -12.35
N ALA A 173 -14.60 -4.79 -11.73
CA ALA A 173 -14.43 -5.61 -10.54
C ALA A 173 -13.29 -5.08 -9.67
N VAL A 174 -13.37 -5.28 -8.34
CA VAL A 174 -12.34 -4.96 -7.37
C VAL A 174 -11.98 -6.21 -6.57
N LEU A 175 -10.70 -6.54 -6.57
CA LEU A 175 -10.12 -7.60 -5.75
C LEU A 175 -9.58 -6.97 -4.45
N LEU A 176 -10.21 -7.31 -3.32
CA LEU A 176 -9.79 -6.89 -1.98
C LEU A 176 -8.84 -7.93 -1.42
N VAL A 177 -7.58 -7.56 -1.14
CA VAL A 177 -6.55 -8.52 -0.75
C VAL A 177 -5.90 -8.10 0.57
N GLY A 178 -6.09 -8.90 1.62
CA GLY A 178 -5.40 -8.72 2.89
C GLY A 178 -5.58 -7.34 3.53
N THR A 179 -6.70 -6.68 3.27
CA THR A 179 -7.03 -5.37 3.86
C THR A 179 -8.17 -5.52 4.87
N SER A 180 -8.09 -4.78 5.98
CA SER A 180 -9.20 -4.70 6.94
C SER A 180 -10.37 -3.84 6.45
N ALA A 181 -10.17 -3.07 5.38
CA ALA A 181 -11.15 -2.16 4.80
C ALA A 181 -11.78 -1.15 5.80
N VAL A 182 -10.99 -0.68 6.79
CA VAL A 182 -11.43 0.32 7.79
C VAL A 182 -10.62 1.61 7.75
N VAL A 183 -9.54 1.67 6.97
CA VAL A 183 -8.67 2.84 6.88
C VAL A 183 -9.11 3.73 5.72
N TYR A 184 -9.50 4.95 6.03
CA TYR A 184 -9.91 5.95 5.03
C TYR A 184 -8.73 6.83 4.61
N PRO A 185 -8.71 7.27 3.33
CA PRO A 185 -9.73 7.09 2.29
C PRO A 185 -9.67 5.74 1.53
N ALA A 186 -8.70 4.87 1.78
CA ALA A 186 -8.50 3.62 1.02
C ALA A 186 -9.75 2.72 1.00
N ALA A 187 -10.45 2.60 2.13
CA ALA A 187 -11.67 1.81 2.26
C ALA A 187 -12.86 2.33 1.43
N GLU A 188 -12.79 3.56 0.93
CA GLU A 188 -13.86 4.16 0.14
C GLU A 188 -13.83 3.71 -1.34
N PHE A 189 -12.66 3.43 -1.90
CA PHE A 189 -12.52 3.11 -3.33
C PHE A 189 -13.30 1.87 -3.76
N PRO A 190 -13.29 0.75 -3.02
CA PRO A 190 -14.15 -0.39 -3.34
C PRO A 190 -15.64 -0.03 -3.31
N VAL A 191 -16.05 0.81 -2.36
CA VAL A 191 -17.45 1.24 -2.23
C VAL A 191 -17.85 2.13 -3.42
N ILE A 192 -16.96 3.02 -3.86
CA ILE A 192 -17.19 3.84 -5.06
C ILE A 192 -17.36 2.94 -6.29
N ALA A 193 -16.47 1.96 -6.50
CA ALA A 193 -16.55 1.03 -7.59
C ALA A 193 -17.86 0.20 -7.54
N TYR A 194 -18.20 -0.33 -6.36
CA TYR A 194 -19.44 -1.09 -6.14
C TYR A 194 -20.69 -0.29 -6.48
N ARG A 195 -20.77 0.97 -6.05
CA ARG A 195 -21.90 1.86 -6.37
C ARG A 195 -22.02 2.17 -7.87
N GLN A 196 -20.98 1.94 -8.65
CA GLN A 196 -20.96 2.04 -10.10
C GLN A 196 -21.18 0.70 -10.81
N GLY A 197 -21.52 -0.36 -10.06
CA GLY A 197 -21.86 -1.67 -10.60
C GLY A 197 -20.69 -2.67 -10.64
N ALA A 198 -19.50 -2.31 -10.11
CA ALA A 198 -18.39 -3.24 -10.03
C ALA A 198 -18.69 -4.40 -9.06
N ARG A 199 -18.17 -5.58 -9.37
CA ARG A 199 -18.19 -6.74 -8.47
C ARG A 199 -17.05 -6.67 -7.48
N LEU A 200 -17.30 -6.91 -6.19
CA LEU A 200 -16.26 -7.04 -5.18
C LEU A 200 -15.92 -8.52 -4.93
N ILE A 201 -14.64 -8.83 -4.87
CA ILE A 201 -14.10 -10.16 -4.57
C ILE A 201 -13.13 -10.00 -3.42
N GLU A 202 -13.35 -10.69 -2.31
CA GLU A 202 -12.50 -10.59 -1.13
C GLU A 202 -11.60 -11.82 -0.98
N VAL A 203 -10.31 -11.60 -0.76
CA VAL A 203 -9.30 -12.59 -0.37
C VAL A 203 -8.74 -12.17 0.98
N ASN A 204 -9.27 -12.72 2.04
CA ASN A 204 -8.89 -12.37 3.42
C ASN A 204 -9.25 -13.50 4.36
N PRO A 205 -8.35 -13.96 5.24
CA PRO A 205 -8.69 -14.94 6.28
C PRO A 205 -9.78 -14.47 7.24
N GLN A 206 -9.88 -13.17 7.48
CA GLN A 206 -10.83 -12.56 8.39
C GLN A 206 -11.96 -11.84 7.63
N GLU A 207 -13.10 -11.72 8.30
CA GLU A 207 -14.23 -10.92 7.84
C GLU A 207 -13.90 -9.42 7.91
N THR A 208 -14.44 -8.65 6.96
CA THR A 208 -14.31 -7.20 6.89
C THR A 208 -15.68 -6.54 6.76
N PRO A 209 -15.79 -5.22 7.01
CA PRO A 209 -17.05 -4.49 6.79
C PRO A 209 -17.59 -4.56 5.36
N LEU A 210 -16.77 -4.97 4.38
CA LEU A 210 -17.18 -5.11 2.98
C LEU A 210 -17.57 -6.54 2.61
N SER A 211 -17.36 -7.54 3.48
CA SER A 211 -17.59 -8.96 3.16
C SER A 211 -19.05 -9.23 2.72
N GLU A 212 -20.02 -8.57 3.36
CA GLU A 212 -21.44 -8.76 3.03
C GLU A 212 -21.84 -8.31 1.63
N ILE A 213 -21.13 -7.31 1.06
CA ILE A 213 -21.40 -6.79 -0.29
C ILE A 213 -20.49 -7.41 -1.34
N CYS A 214 -19.58 -8.32 -0.96
CA CYS A 214 -18.74 -9.04 -1.89
C CYS A 214 -19.52 -10.10 -2.65
N SER A 215 -19.31 -10.18 -3.96
CA SER A 215 -19.89 -11.22 -4.84
C SER A 215 -19.25 -12.59 -4.59
N ALA A 216 -18.01 -12.61 -4.11
CA ALA A 216 -17.26 -13.81 -3.72
C ALA A 216 -16.28 -13.49 -2.60
N VAL A 217 -16.12 -14.44 -1.69
CA VAL A 217 -15.22 -14.34 -0.53
C VAL A 217 -14.38 -15.60 -0.42
N LEU A 218 -13.05 -15.44 -0.39
CA LEU A 218 -12.07 -16.50 -0.24
C LEU A 218 -11.40 -16.35 1.14
N ARG A 219 -11.78 -17.19 2.09
CA ARG A 219 -11.24 -17.21 3.47
C ARG A 219 -9.93 -18.01 3.53
N ALA A 220 -8.88 -17.46 2.92
CA ALA A 220 -7.56 -18.07 2.88
C ALA A 220 -6.45 -17.00 2.87
N PRO A 221 -5.20 -17.37 3.21
CA PRO A 221 -4.03 -16.54 3.00
C PRO A 221 -3.90 -16.14 1.52
N SER A 222 -3.39 -14.94 1.27
CA SER A 222 -3.30 -14.38 -0.09
C SER A 222 -2.36 -15.16 -1.00
N GLY A 223 -1.23 -15.64 -0.45
CA GLY A 223 -0.25 -16.44 -1.18
C GLY A 223 -0.73 -17.85 -1.54
N GLU A 224 -1.82 -18.32 -0.92
CA GLU A 224 -2.49 -19.57 -1.29
C GLU A 224 -3.63 -19.32 -2.30
N ALA A 225 -4.48 -18.32 -2.01
CA ALA A 225 -5.69 -18.08 -2.80
C ALA A 225 -5.40 -17.48 -4.19
N LEU A 226 -4.47 -16.50 -4.27
CA LEU A 226 -4.23 -15.77 -5.52
C LEU A 226 -3.59 -16.64 -6.63
N PRO A 227 -2.59 -17.51 -6.35
CA PRO A 227 -2.08 -18.43 -7.37
C PRO A 227 -3.16 -19.37 -7.92
N ARG A 228 -4.02 -19.92 -7.06
CA ARG A 228 -5.14 -20.78 -7.48
C ARG A 228 -6.18 -20.02 -8.29
N LEU A 229 -6.47 -18.77 -7.94
CA LEU A 229 -7.36 -17.91 -8.70
C LEU A 229 -6.79 -17.64 -10.10
N LEU A 230 -5.50 -17.32 -10.20
CA LEU A 230 -4.82 -17.11 -11.47
C LEU A 230 -4.85 -18.35 -12.37
N GLU A 231 -4.55 -19.53 -11.82
CA GLU A 231 -4.57 -20.80 -12.56
C GLU A 231 -5.95 -21.08 -13.15
N ARG A 232 -7.00 -20.92 -12.34
CA ARG A 232 -8.38 -21.14 -12.80
C ARG A 232 -8.83 -20.14 -13.87
N THR A 233 -8.46 -18.86 -13.72
CA THR A 233 -8.81 -17.84 -14.73
C THR A 233 -8.08 -18.06 -16.04
N ARG A 234 -6.82 -18.50 -16.03
CA ARG A 234 -6.09 -18.89 -17.26
C ARG A 234 -6.76 -20.05 -17.99
N GLY A 235 -7.24 -21.05 -17.27
CA GLY A 235 -7.97 -22.18 -17.86
C GLY A 235 -9.25 -21.77 -18.54
N LEU A 236 -9.97 -20.79 -18.02
CA LEU A 236 -11.22 -20.27 -18.63
C LEU A 236 -10.96 -19.44 -19.91
N VAL A 237 -9.90 -18.62 -19.91
CA VAL A 237 -9.52 -17.80 -21.08
C VAL A 237 -8.96 -18.65 -22.22
N ALA A 238 -8.24 -19.72 -21.92
CA ALA A 238 -7.69 -20.64 -22.92
C ALA A 238 -8.75 -21.60 -23.55
N GLY A 239 -9.90 -21.76 -22.92
CA GLY A 239 -11.01 -22.63 -23.35
C GLY A 239 -12.15 -21.91 -24.05
N SER A 240 -12.07 -20.58 -24.20
CA SER A 240 -13.02 -19.72 -24.94
C SER A 240 -12.43 -19.24 -26.25
#